data_fe2d22b1d5f57f966e161d4d9ec3e2d2
#
_entry.id   fe2d22b1d5f57f966e161d4d9ec3e2d2
#
_cell.length_a   1.000
_cell.length_b   1.000
_cell.length_c   1.000
_cell.angle_alpha   90.00
_cell.angle_beta   90.00
_cell.angle_gamma   90.00
#
_symmetry.space_group_name_H-M   'P 1'
#
loop_
_entity.id
_entity.type
_entity.pdbx_description
1 polymer ?
#
loop_
_entity_poly.entity_id
_entity_poly.type
_entity_poly.pdbx_seq_one_letter_code
_entity_poly.pdbx_strand_id
1 'polypeptide(L)'
;MKLTGWILAGAAALAFSMPAAAQPIVVKFSHVVAESTPKGQGALKFKEVAEKLLPGKVEVQVFPSSQLFGDGKEMEALLLGDVQFIAPSLSKFDRYTKKIQLFDLPFLFDDINAVDSFQQSAEGKALLDEMKNRGLQGVAYWHNGMKQLSTNKDQLTRPEHVKGLKFRIQASDVLEAQ
;
A
#
# COMPACT_ATOMS: atom_id res chain seq x y z
N MET A 1 55.97 -17.99 53.61
CA MET A 1 56.12 -18.71 52.36
C MET A 1 54.79 -19.29 51.94
N LYS A 2 54.01 -18.57 51.16
CA LYS A 2 52.87 -19.08 50.41
C LYS A 2 52.46 -18.04 49.38
N LEU A 3 53.05 -18.13 48.18
CA LEU A 3 52.77 -17.38 46.99
C LEU A 3 52.19 -18.36 45.96
N THR A 4 50.89 -18.65 45.98
CA THR A 4 50.22 -19.38 44.92
C THR A 4 48.72 -19.15 45.11
N GLY A 5 48.13 -18.22 44.37
CA GLY A 5 46.69 -17.99 44.45
C GLY A 5 46.10 -16.84 43.63
N TRP A 6 46.82 -16.25 42.67
CA TRP A 6 46.31 -15.05 41.99
C TRP A 6 46.31 -15.09 40.43
N ILE A 7 46.28 -16.30 39.84
CA ILE A 7 46.29 -16.43 38.34
C ILE A 7 44.98 -17.01 37.77
N LEU A 8 43.96 -17.23 38.54
CA LEU A 8 42.72 -17.87 38.03
C LEU A 8 41.47 -16.94 37.87
N ALA A 9 41.63 -15.62 38.06
CA ALA A 9 40.52 -14.66 37.97
C ALA A 9 40.43 -13.88 36.61
N GLY A 10 41.37 -14.09 35.67
CA GLY A 10 41.46 -13.31 34.43
C GLY A 10 40.84 -13.93 33.19
N ALA A 11 40.38 -15.18 33.20
CA ALA A 11 39.94 -15.91 32.02
C ALA A 11 38.43 -15.95 31.78
N ALA A 12 37.60 -15.41 32.68
CA ALA A 12 36.14 -15.52 32.58
C ALA A 12 35.43 -14.30 31.95
N ALA A 13 36.16 -13.23 31.58
CA ALA A 13 35.53 -11.98 31.14
C ALA A 13 35.48 -11.78 29.59
N LEU A 14 35.93 -12.76 28.79
CA LEU A 14 36.01 -12.64 27.32
C LEU A 14 34.93 -13.38 26.54
N ALA A 15 33.88 -13.88 27.16
CA ALA A 15 33.00 -14.87 26.53
C ALA A 15 31.60 -14.36 26.09
N PHE A 16 31.24 -13.08 26.18
CA PHE A 16 29.87 -12.65 25.77
C PHE A 16 29.80 -11.30 25.10
N SER A 17 30.63 -11.04 24.12
CA SER A 17 30.30 -10.05 23.08
C SER A 17 29.71 -10.78 21.86
N MET A 18 28.54 -11.42 22.03
CA MET A 18 27.71 -11.77 20.86
C MET A 18 27.28 -10.45 20.21
N PRO A 19 27.55 -10.23 18.93
CA PRO A 19 26.97 -9.09 18.23
C PRO A 19 25.44 -9.22 18.37
N ALA A 20 24.80 -8.26 19.02
CA ALA A 20 23.36 -8.17 19.03
C ALA A 20 22.93 -8.00 17.56
N ALA A 21 22.45 -9.07 16.92
CA ALA A 21 21.85 -8.98 15.61
C ALA A 21 20.70 -7.99 15.74
N ALA A 22 20.80 -6.86 15.03
CA ALA A 22 19.72 -5.88 15.01
C ALA A 22 18.43 -6.59 14.54
N GLN A 23 17.36 -6.45 15.30
CA GLN A 23 16.07 -7.02 14.90
C GLN A 23 15.64 -6.40 13.55
N PRO A 24 15.06 -7.21 12.65
CA PRO A 24 14.58 -6.67 11.37
C PRO A 24 13.49 -5.64 11.61
N ILE A 25 13.44 -4.64 10.75
CA ILE A 25 12.34 -3.67 10.72
C ILE A 25 11.10 -4.40 10.20
N VAL A 26 10.06 -4.45 11.03
CA VAL A 26 8.77 -5.04 10.63
C VAL A 26 8.01 -4.04 9.77
N VAL A 27 7.66 -4.44 8.55
CA VAL A 27 6.90 -3.66 7.58
C VAL A 27 5.55 -4.31 7.39
N LYS A 28 4.49 -3.71 7.92
CA LYS A 28 3.11 -4.18 7.74
C LYS A 28 2.52 -3.56 6.48
N PHE A 29 2.09 -4.41 5.56
CA PHE A 29 1.40 -4.03 4.33
C PHE A 29 -0.06 -4.50 4.39
N SER A 30 -1.00 -3.56 4.55
CA SER A 30 -2.43 -3.82 4.61
C SER A 30 -3.09 -3.53 3.27
N HIS A 31 -4.03 -4.38 2.85
CA HIS A 31 -4.89 -4.13 1.70
C HIS A 31 -6.24 -4.85 1.82
N VAL A 32 -7.25 -4.32 1.12
CA VAL A 32 -8.66 -4.78 1.26
C VAL A 32 -9.07 -5.90 0.32
N VAL A 33 -8.23 -6.24 -0.67
CA VAL A 33 -8.57 -7.25 -1.67
C VAL A 33 -8.09 -8.64 -1.25
N ALA A 34 -8.67 -9.69 -1.86
CA ALA A 34 -8.23 -11.05 -1.62
C ALA A 34 -6.79 -11.25 -2.13
N GLU A 35 -6.06 -12.16 -1.49
CA GLU A 35 -4.68 -12.49 -1.84
C GLU A 35 -4.53 -13.00 -3.29
N SER A 36 -5.54 -13.73 -3.78
CA SER A 36 -5.56 -14.27 -5.15
C SER A 36 -5.72 -13.22 -6.26
N THR A 37 -6.03 -11.97 -5.91
CA THR A 37 -6.15 -10.89 -6.90
C THR A 37 -4.78 -10.41 -7.39
N PRO A 38 -4.69 -9.74 -8.57
CA PRO A 38 -3.43 -9.16 -9.04
C PRO A 38 -2.75 -8.27 -8.00
N LYS A 39 -3.50 -7.43 -7.29
CA LYS A 39 -2.97 -6.58 -6.22
C LYS A 39 -2.48 -7.39 -5.03
N GLY A 40 -3.20 -8.43 -4.61
CA GLY A 40 -2.78 -9.33 -3.53
C GLY A 40 -1.47 -10.05 -3.89
N GLN A 41 -1.37 -10.57 -5.10
CA GLN A 41 -0.14 -11.20 -5.60
C GLN A 41 1.02 -10.19 -5.71
N GLY A 42 0.71 -8.94 -6.09
CA GLY A 42 1.69 -7.84 -6.08
C GLY A 42 2.25 -7.57 -4.68
N ALA A 43 1.41 -7.60 -3.64
CA ALA A 43 1.84 -7.42 -2.25
C ALA A 43 2.74 -8.57 -1.77
N LEU A 44 2.44 -9.81 -2.14
CA LEU A 44 3.32 -10.96 -1.87
C LEU A 44 4.65 -10.85 -2.61
N LYS A 45 4.62 -10.39 -3.86
CA LYS A 45 5.84 -10.16 -4.64
C LYS A 45 6.69 -9.03 -4.05
N PHE A 46 6.07 -7.97 -3.55
CA PHE A 46 6.76 -6.92 -2.80
C PHE A 46 7.49 -7.49 -1.59
N LYS A 47 6.82 -8.33 -0.79
CA LYS A 47 7.42 -9.03 0.36
C LYS A 47 8.66 -9.82 -0.08
N GLU A 48 8.49 -10.72 -1.05
CA GLU A 48 9.57 -11.58 -1.56
C GLU A 48 10.80 -10.75 -1.99
N VAL A 49 10.57 -9.68 -2.76
CA VAL A 49 11.65 -8.85 -3.30
C VAL A 49 12.33 -8.03 -2.20
N ALA A 50 11.55 -7.43 -1.30
CA ALA A 50 12.09 -6.61 -0.21
C ALA A 50 12.96 -7.44 0.73
N GLU A 51 12.50 -8.61 1.15
CA GLU A 51 13.25 -9.50 2.04
C GLU A 51 14.49 -10.11 1.36
N LYS A 52 14.42 -10.35 0.04
CA LYS A 52 15.56 -10.80 -0.76
C LYS A 52 16.63 -9.72 -0.92
N LEU A 53 16.23 -8.45 -1.11
CA LEU A 53 17.16 -7.33 -1.29
C LEU A 53 17.75 -6.85 0.04
N LEU A 54 17.04 -7.04 1.15
CA LEU A 54 17.41 -6.57 2.48
C LEU A 54 17.39 -7.73 3.50
N PRO A 55 18.20 -8.80 3.26
CA PRO A 55 18.15 -9.99 4.09
C PRO A 55 18.48 -9.67 5.55
N GLY A 56 17.60 -10.11 6.47
CA GLY A 56 17.73 -9.87 7.90
C GLY A 56 17.54 -8.42 8.37
N LYS A 57 17.31 -7.46 7.43
CA LYS A 57 17.06 -6.06 7.76
C LYS A 57 15.59 -5.70 7.80
N VAL A 58 14.76 -6.36 7.01
CA VAL A 58 13.30 -6.14 6.96
C VAL A 58 12.56 -7.46 7.04
N GLU A 59 11.39 -7.43 7.65
CA GLU A 59 10.37 -8.48 7.65
C GLU A 59 9.08 -7.85 7.14
N VAL A 60 8.56 -8.30 6.00
CA VAL A 60 7.31 -7.79 5.44
C VAL A 60 6.15 -8.71 5.82
N GLN A 61 5.17 -8.16 6.50
CA GLN A 61 3.94 -8.84 6.89
C GLN A 61 2.79 -8.32 6.03
N VAL A 62 2.23 -9.17 5.15
CA VAL A 62 1.11 -8.80 4.28
C VAL A 62 -0.21 -9.22 4.92
N PHE A 63 -1.17 -8.29 4.97
CA PHE A 63 -2.49 -8.47 5.57
C PHE A 63 -3.57 -8.19 4.50
N PRO A 64 -4.02 -9.22 3.76
CA PRO A 64 -5.03 -9.12 2.72
C PRO A 64 -6.45 -9.05 3.31
N SER A 65 -7.46 -8.85 2.43
CA SER A 65 -8.89 -8.99 2.75
C SER A 65 -9.36 -8.20 3.96
N SER A 66 -8.80 -7.00 4.17
CA SER A 66 -9.13 -6.13 5.33
C SER A 66 -8.84 -6.74 6.70
N GLN A 67 -7.86 -7.65 6.81
CA GLN A 67 -7.54 -8.33 8.09
C GLN A 67 -7.14 -7.38 9.21
N LEU A 68 -6.44 -6.28 8.89
CA LEU A 68 -6.10 -5.25 9.89
C LEU A 68 -7.09 -4.09 9.85
N PHE A 69 -7.29 -3.50 8.66
CA PHE A 69 -8.10 -2.30 8.49
C PHE A 69 -9.00 -2.43 7.25
N GLY A 70 -10.24 -1.99 7.38
CA GLY A 70 -11.17 -1.87 6.25
C GLY A 70 -10.86 -0.62 5.41
N ASP A 71 -11.46 -0.58 4.22
CA ASP A 71 -11.26 0.40 3.14
C ASP A 71 -11.36 1.89 3.57
N GLY A 72 -12.08 2.19 4.65
CA GLY A 72 -12.19 3.56 5.19
C GLY A 72 -11.18 3.91 6.28
N LYS A 73 -10.37 2.96 6.78
CA LYS A 73 -9.48 3.14 7.94
C LYS A 73 -8.00 2.97 7.63
N GLU A 74 -7.63 2.42 6.48
CA GLU A 74 -6.23 2.18 6.11
C GLU A 74 -5.39 3.47 6.10
N MET A 75 -5.96 4.60 5.62
CA MET A 75 -5.27 5.88 5.56
C MET A 75 -4.94 6.44 6.96
N GLU A 76 -5.89 6.31 7.89
CA GLU A 76 -5.70 6.74 9.28
C GLU A 76 -4.62 5.88 9.96
N ALA A 77 -4.69 4.56 9.77
CA ALA A 77 -3.71 3.62 10.31
C ALA A 77 -2.29 3.86 9.76
N LEU A 78 -2.15 4.22 8.47
CA LEU A 78 -0.88 4.60 7.88
C LEU A 78 -0.31 5.87 8.53
N LEU A 79 -1.12 6.91 8.70
CA LEU A 79 -0.70 8.18 9.33
C LEU A 79 -0.33 8.01 10.80
N LEU A 80 -0.98 7.10 11.52
CA LEU A 80 -0.66 6.76 12.91
C LEU A 80 0.56 5.83 13.03
N GLY A 81 1.03 5.24 11.93
CA GLY A 81 2.16 4.31 11.92
C GLY A 81 1.81 2.86 12.28
N ASP A 82 0.53 2.54 12.40
CA ASP A 82 0.07 1.17 12.67
C ASP A 82 0.39 0.20 11.53
N VAL A 83 0.44 0.73 10.30
CA VAL A 83 0.93 0.06 9.09
C VAL A 83 1.90 0.96 8.34
N GLN A 84 2.81 0.38 7.56
CA GLN A 84 3.84 1.12 6.81
C GLN A 84 3.51 1.23 5.33
N PHE A 85 2.71 0.28 4.79
CA PHE A 85 2.26 0.28 3.41
C PHE A 85 0.77 -0.02 3.32
N ILE A 86 0.10 0.66 2.39
CA ILE A 86 -1.28 0.40 1.98
C ILE A 86 -1.39 0.50 0.45
N ALA A 87 -2.42 -0.12 -0.13
CA ALA A 87 -2.70 -0.03 -1.57
C ALA A 87 -4.21 0.21 -1.82
N PRO A 88 -4.77 1.33 -1.37
CA PRO A 88 -6.17 1.65 -1.57
C PRO A 88 -6.47 2.09 -3.01
N SER A 89 -7.74 2.28 -3.34
CA SER A 89 -8.14 3.01 -4.55
C SER A 89 -7.67 4.46 -4.49
N LEU A 90 -7.26 5.03 -5.64
CA LEU A 90 -6.81 6.41 -5.73
C LEU A 90 -7.89 7.41 -5.28
N SER A 91 -9.17 7.08 -5.47
CA SER A 91 -10.31 7.85 -4.97
C SER A 91 -10.28 8.12 -3.44
N LYS A 92 -9.57 7.29 -2.68
CA LYS A 92 -9.46 7.46 -1.20
C LYS A 92 -8.55 8.61 -0.78
N PHE A 93 -7.79 9.16 -1.71
CA PHE A 93 -6.89 10.28 -1.44
C PHE A 93 -7.53 11.65 -1.65
N ASP A 94 -8.82 11.75 -1.92
CA ASP A 94 -9.56 12.99 -2.19
C ASP A 94 -9.41 14.06 -1.11
N ARG A 95 -9.30 13.65 0.16
CA ARG A 95 -9.08 14.54 1.31
C ARG A 95 -7.65 15.07 1.43
N TYR A 96 -6.70 14.41 0.75
CA TYR A 96 -5.28 14.76 0.80
C TYR A 96 -4.86 15.58 -0.42
N THR A 97 -5.35 15.23 -1.60
CA THR A 97 -5.16 16.00 -2.83
C THR A 97 -6.31 15.76 -3.80
N LYS A 98 -6.86 16.85 -4.36
CA LYS A 98 -7.89 16.76 -5.40
C LYS A 98 -7.31 16.37 -6.75
N LYS A 99 -6.01 16.56 -6.99
CA LYS A 99 -5.36 16.27 -8.27
C LYS A 99 -5.45 14.79 -8.64
N ILE A 100 -5.39 13.88 -7.68
CA ILE A 100 -5.47 12.43 -7.92
C ILE A 100 -6.85 11.98 -8.41
N GLN A 101 -7.89 12.80 -8.23
CA GLN A 101 -9.24 12.55 -8.75
C GLN A 101 -9.31 12.58 -10.29
N LEU A 102 -8.24 13.02 -10.99
CA LEU A 102 -8.18 12.91 -12.44
C LEU A 102 -8.42 11.46 -12.93
N PHE A 103 -8.03 10.45 -12.14
CA PHE A 103 -8.29 9.04 -12.45
C PHE A 103 -9.76 8.61 -12.27
N ASP A 104 -10.58 9.47 -11.69
CA ASP A 104 -12.02 9.27 -11.55
C ASP A 104 -12.81 9.97 -12.65
N LEU A 105 -12.18 10.86 -13.45
CA LEU A 105 -12.85 11.56 -14.55
C LEU A 105 -13.27 10.55 -15.64
N PRO A 106 -14.53 10.60 -16.08
CA PRO A 106 -14.99 9.73 -17.15
C PRO A 106 -14.30 10.11 -18.48
N PHE A 107 -13.96 9.09 -19.27
CA PHE A 107 -13.41 9.24 -20.62
C PHE A 107 -12.11 10.06 -20.74
N LEU A 108 -11.41 10.32 -19.63
CA LEU A 108 -10.11 11.01 -19.66
C LEU A 108 -9.03 10.13 -20.29
N PHE A 109 -9.10 8.83 -20.09
CA PHE A 109 -8.19 7.85 -20.66
C PHE A 109 -8.98 6.87 -21.53
N ASP A 110 -8.51 6.66 -22.75
CA ASP A 110 -9.16 5.77 -23.71
C ASP A 110 -9.04 4.30 -23.29
N ASP A 111 -7.89 3.93 -22.74
CA ASP A 111 -7.59 2.57 -22.30
C ASP A 111 -6.54 2.53 -21.18
N ILE A 112 -6.18 1.31 -20.74
CA ILE A 112 -5.21 1.10 -19.69
C ILE A 112 -3.79 1.54 -20.11
N ASN A 113 -3.44 1.50 -21.40
CA ASN A 113 -2.12 1.92 -21.87
C ASN A 113 -1.97 3.44 -21.79
N ALA A 114 -3.05 4.19 -22.02
CA ALA A 114 -3.09 5.64 -21.82
C ALA A 114 -2.87 5.99 -20.33
N VAL A 115 -3.47 5.22 -19.41
CA VAL A 115 -3.24 5.36 -17.96
C VAL A 115 -1.77 5.09 -17.64
N ASP A 116 -1.19 3.99 -18.14
CA ASP A 116 0.21 3.64 -17.93
C ASP A 116 1.15 4.72 -18.44
N SER A 117 0.91 5.21 -19.63
CA SER A 117 1.72 6.28 -20.24
C SER A 117 1.69 7.55 -19.38
N PHE A 118 0.51 7.94 -18.89
CA PHE A 118 0.38 9.08 -17.99
C PHE A 118 1.12 8.83 -16.66
N GLN A 119 0.94 7.67 -16.02
CA GLN A 119 1.59 7.34 -14.75
C GLN A 119 3.11 7.33 -14.84
N GLN A 120 3.67 7.01 -16.02
CA GLN A 120 5.11 7.03 -16.28
C GLN A 120 5.64 8.41 -16.66
N SER A 121 4.77 9.36 -17.00
CA SER A 121 5.15 10.74 -17.36
C SER A 121 5.72 11.50 -16.14
N ALA A 122 6.28 12.67 -16.38
CA ALA A 122 6.74 13.57 -15.33
C ALA A 122 5.59 14.01 -14.41
N GLU A 123 4.43 14.32 -15.00
CA GLU A 123 3.21 14.75 -14.30
C GLU A 123 2.65 13.61 -13.43
N GLY A 124 2.57 12.39 -13.97
CA GLY A 124 2.11 11.22 -13.22
C GLY A 124 3.02 10.90 -12.03
N LYS A 125 4.34 10.99 -12.21
CA LYS A 125 5.31 10.82 -11.12
C LYS A 125 5.20 11.93 -10.07
N ALA A 126 4.99 13.17 -10.50
CA ALA A 126 4.82 14.29 -9.58
C ALA A 126 3.58 14.12 -8.67
N LEU A 127 2.53 13.46 -9.14
CA LEU A 127 1.35 13.17 -8.31
C LEU A 127 1.65 12.27 -7.12
N LEU A 128 2.65 11.39 -7.20
CA LEU A 128 3.07 10.54 -6.07
C LEU A 128 3.63 11.37 -4.91
N ASP A 129 4.14 12.56 -5.21
CA ASP A 129 4.74 13.47 -4.22
C ASP A 129 3.76 14.50 -3.67
N GLU A 130 2.56 14.62 -4.24
CA GLU A 130 1.56 15.64 -3.86
C GLU A 130 1.13 15.56 -2.38
N MET A 131 1.27 14.41 -1.76
CA MET A 131 0.82 14.19 -0.38
C MET A 131 1.96 14.19 0.64
N LYS A 132 3.21 14.45 0.22
CA LYS A 132 4.38 14.46 1.13
C LYS A 132 4.21 15.40 2.31
N ASN A 133 3.67 16.59 2.07
CA ASN A 133 3.40 17.59 3.10
C ASN A 133 2.27 17.20 4.07
N ARG A 134 1.57 16.11 3.78
CA ARG A 134 0.53 15.50 4.62
C ARG A 134 1.00 14.22 5.31
N GLY A 135 2.30 13.91 5.26
CA GLY A 135 2.89 12.72 5.88
C GLY A 135 2.74 11.44 5.06
N LEU A 136 2.32 11.53 3.80
CA LEU A 136 2.10 10.39 2.92
C LEU A 136 3.07 10.43 1.74
N GLN A 137 3.79 9.33 1.49
CA GLN A 137 4.63 9.17 0.32
C GLN A 137 4.01 8.18 -0.66
N GLY A 138 3.63 8.65 -1.85
CA GLY A 138 3.33 7.77 -2.97
C GLY A 138 4.61 7.10 -3.48
N VAL A 139 4.57 5.78 -3.64
CA VAL A 139 5.75 4.99 -4.05
C VAL A 139 5.60 4.52 -5.50
N ALA A 140 4.41 4.00 -5.84
CA ALA A 140 4.10 3.50 -7.17
C ALA A 140 2.59 3.44 -7.37
N TYR A 141 2.19 3.32 -8.63
CA TYR A 141 0.81 3.02 -9.01
C TYR A 141 0.61 1.53 -9.17
N TRP A 142 -0.53 1.02 -8.70
CA TRP A 142 -0.97 -0.35 -8.93
C TRP A 142 -2.39 -0.32 -9.51
N HIS A 143 -2.60 -1.01 -10.63
CA HIS A 143 -3.88 -1.01 -11.30
C HIS A 143 -4.97 -1.74 -10.53
N ASN A 144 -6.18 -1.17 -10.59
CA ASN A 144 -7.45 -1.85 -10.29
C ASN A 144 -8.22 -2.22 -11.56
N GLY A 145 -7.70 -1.87 -12.75
CA GLY A 145 -8.42 -1.94 -14.01
C GLY A 145 -9.26 -0.69 -14.28
N MET A 146 -9.87 -0.64 -15.46
CA MET A 146 -10.82 0.42 -15.84
C MET A 146 -12.13 0.27 -15.06
N LYS A 147 -12.76 1.40 -14.68
CA LYS A 147 -14.05 1.37 -13.97
C LYS A 147 -15.16 0.80 -14.84
N GLN A 148 -15.98 -0.06 -14.25
CA GLN A 148 -17.11 -0.70 -14.89
C GLN A 148 -18.35 -0.55 -14.01
N LEU A 149 -19.50 -0.32 -14.64
CA LEU A 149 -20.79 -0.47 -13.99
C LEU A 149 -21.23 -1.93 -14.06
N SER A 150 -21.59 -2.51 -12.92
CA SER A 150 -22.11 -3.87 -12.84
C SER A 150 -23.44 -3.90 -12.12
N THR A 151 -24.33 -4.80 -12.55
CA THR A 151 -25.65 -4.98 -11.96
C THR A 151 -26.06 -6.45 -12.04
N ASN A 152 -26.94 -6.87 -11.15
CA ASN A 152 -27.61 -8.16 -11.22
C ASN A 152 -29.00 -8.07 -11.92
N LYS A 153 -29.29 -6.95 -12.55
CA LYS A 153 -30.47 -6.69 -13.37
C LYS A 153 -30.15 -6.91 -14.85
N ASP A 154 -30.93 -6.28 -15.72
CA ASP A 154 -30.71 -6.31 -17.16
C ASP A 154 -29.39 -5.61 -17.56
N GLN A 155 -28.91 -5.89 -18.77
CA GLN A 155 -27.70 -5.29 -19.28
C GLN A 155 -27.81 -3.76 -19.36
N LEU A 156 -26.81 -3.07 -18.86
CA LEU A 156 -26.69 -1.61 -18.92
C LEU A 156 -26.02 -1.20 -20.23
N THR A 157 -26.80 -1.03 -21.30
CA THR A 157 -26.30 -0.67 -22.63
C THR A 157 -26.63 0.78 -23.02
N ARG A 158 -27.43 1.47 -22.23
CA ARG A 158 -27.86 2.86 -22.46
C ARG A 158 -28.02 3.59 -21.13
N PRO A 159 -27.88 4.93 -21.10
CA PRO A 159 -28.06 5.72 -19.88
C PRO A 159 -29.42 5.52 -19.21
N GLU A 160 -30.47 5.31 -19.99
CA GLU A 160 -31.83 5.12 -19.47
C GLU A 160 -31.94 3.85 -18.58
N HIS A 161 -31.09 2.85 -18.82
CA HIS A 161 -31.08 1.59 -18.06
C HIS A 161 -30.58 1.75 -16.63
N VAL A 162 -29.90 2.85 -16.30
CA VAL A 162 -29.43 3.12 -14.93
C VAL A 162 -30.45 3.85 -14.09
N LYS A 163 -31.54 4.34 -14.68
CA LYS A 163 -32.53 5.13 -13.98
C LYS A 163 -33.18 4.34 -12.85
N GLY A 164 -33.13 4.89 -11.62
CA GLY A 164 -33.70 4.26 -10.43
C GLY A 164 -32.85 3.12 -9.83
N LEU A 165 -31.69 2.81 -10.41
CA LEU A 165 -30.74 1.87 -9.82
C LEU A 165 -29.89 2.57 -8.76
N LYS A 166 -29.45 1.81 -7.76
CA LYS A 166 -28.48 2.26 -6.75
C LYS A 166 -27.15 1.59 -6.99
N PHE A 167 -26.11 2.40 -7.15
CA PHE A 167 -24.75 1.92 -7.34
C PHE A 167 -23.90 2.20 -6.08
N ARG A 168 -23.01 1.27 -5.76
CA ARG A 168 -21.91 1.53 -4.83
C ARG A 168 -20.77 2.16 -5.60
N ILE A 169 -20.28 3.29 -5.13
CA ILE A 169 -19.07 3.98 -5.65
C ILE A 169 -17.99 4.05 -4.57
N GLN A 170 -16.76 4.34 -4.96
CA GLN A 170 -15.73 4.79 -4.01
C GLN A 170 -16.04 6.23 -3.58
N ALA A 171 -15.53 6.63 -2.40
CA ALA A 171 -15.68 8.00 -1.92
C ALA A 171 -14.85 8.95 -2.80
N SER A 172 -15.55 9.70 -3.66
CA SER A 172 -14.96 10.71 -4.55
C SER A 172 -16.07 11.64 -5.01
N ASP A 173 -15.87 12.96 -4.89
CA ASP A 173 -16.83 13.96 -5.36
C ASP A 173 -17.10 13.82 -6.87
N VAL A 174 -16.08 13.41 -7.63
CA VAL A 174 -16.18 13.19 -9.09
C VAL A 174 -17.07 11.99 -9.38
N LEU A 175 -16.93 10.88 -8.66
CA LEU A 175 -17.75 9.68 -8.86
C LEU A 175 -19.19 9.89 -8.39
N GLU A 176 -19.43 10.75 -7.39
CA GLU A 176 -20.77 11.10 -6.93
C GLU A 176 -21.51 11.96 -7.95
N ALA A 177 -20.78 12.83 -8.69
CA ALA A 177 -21.33 13.72 -9.69
C ALA A 177 -21.65 13.03 -11.03
N GLN A 178 -21.17 11.81 -11.29
CA GLN A 178 -21.45 11.01 -12.50
C GLN A 178 -22.79 10.32 -12.44
#